data_8e0766d29ea210fee154d70860126fe5
#
_entry.id   8e0766d29ea210fee154d70860126fe5
#
_cell.length_a   1.000
_cell.length_b   1.000
_cell.length_c   1.000
_cell.angle_alpha   90.00
_cell.angle_beta   90.00
_cell.angle_gamma   90.00
#
_symmetry.space_group_name_H-M   'P 1'
#
loop_
_entity.id
_entity.type
_entity.pdbx_description
1 polymer ?
#
loop_
_entity_poly.entity_id
_entity_poly.type
_entity_poly.pdbx_seq_one_letter_code
_entity_poly.pdbx_strand_id
1 'polypeptide(L)'
;MSEIGRFTIHLEQQEGFQIKVAFDWKQAPDLLMDEPPPLGQQAGPNASRMLAAAAANCLSSSLLYCVFKEEPPANCLRTEATCIMVRNEKKRLRVGGLEVRLIVSAVVVENPRFARCKDLFEDFCVVSASIRQGIPLQVTVVDEAGTVLHQSA
;
A
#
# COMPACT_ATOMS: atom_id res chain seq x y z
N MET A 1 -15.16 12.48 10.91
CA MET A 1 -13.85 11.99 11.42
C MET A 1 -12.92 13.19 11.63
N SER A 2 -12.18 13.22 12.71
CA SER A 2 -11.21 14.28 13.02
C SER A 2 -9.79 13.85 12.60
N GLU A 3 -8.98 14.79 12.14
CA GLU A 3 -7.56 14.55 11.88
C GLU A 3 -6.82 14.26 13.19
N ILE A 4 -6.07 13.17 13.23
CA ILE A 4 -5.26 12.75 14.40
C ILE A 4 -3.76 12.72 14.11
N GLY A 5 -3.36 12.94 12.88
CA GLY A 5 -1.95 12.93 12.48
C GLY A 5 -1.76 13.22 11.01
N ARG A 6 -0.54 13.63 10.67
CA ARG A 6 -0.11 13.93 9.30
C ARG A 6 1.37 13.62 9.14
N PHE A 7 1.75 13.06 8.02
CA PHE A 7 3.15 12.87 7.63
C PHE A 7 3.32 13.18 6.14
N THR A 8 4.54 13.44 5.73
CA THR A 8 4.88 13.75 4.33
C THR A 8 6.05 12.86 3.90
N ILE A 9 5.94 12.27 2.75
CA ILE A 9 7.03 11.57 2.05
C ILE A 9 7.42 12.37 0.82
N HIS A 10 8.66 12.21 0.35
CA HIS A 10 9.20 12.96 -0.78
C HIS A 10 9.53 12.01 -1.93
N LEU A 11 9.13 12.39 -3.13
CA LEU A 11 9.44 11.65 -4.35
C LEU A 11 10.21 12.57 -5.29
N GLU A 12 11.28 12.04 -5.87
CA GLU A 12 12.16 12.77 -6.79
C GLU A 12 12.45 11.95 -8.03
N GLN A 13 12.13 12.51 -9.19
CA GLN A 13 12.48 11.89 -10.46
C GLN A 13 14.00 11.79 -10.60
N GLN A 14 14.47 10.63 -11.05
CA GLN A 14 15.88 10.38 -11.31
C GLN A 14 16.15 10.42 -12.82
N GLU A 15 16.02 9.32 -13.49
CA GLU A 15 16.23 9.19 -14.92
C GLU A 15 15.00 8.54 -15.57
N GLY A 16 14.52 9.09 -16.70
CA GLY A 16 13.33 8.58 -17.36
C GLY A 16 12.12 8.55 -16.43
N PHE A 17 11.53 7.38 -16.23
CA PHE A 17 10.40 7.16 -15.32
C PHE A 17 10.79 6.62 -13.94
N GLN A 18 12.09 6.60 -13.63
CA GLN A 18 12.58 6.23 -12.32
C GLN A 18 12.29 7.35 -11.32
N ILE A 19 11.68 6.99 -10.20
CA ILE A 19 11.36 7.91 -9.11
C ILE A 19 11.86 7.32 -7.80
N LYS A 20 12.71 8.08 -7.11
CA LYS A 20 13.17 7.72 -5.77
C LYS A 20 12.20 8.23 -4.73
N VAL A 21 11.76 7.35 -3.83
CA VAL A 21 10.89 7.66 -2.70
C VAL A 21 11.70 7.71 -1.42
N ALA A 22 11.68 8.84 -0.72
CA ALA A 22 12.27 9.01 0.60
C ALA A 22 11.15 9.09 1.65
N PHE A 23 11.26 8.21 2.66
CA PHE A 23 10.29 8.13 3.74
C PHE A 23 10.69 9.06 4.89
N ASP A 24 9.72 9.40 5.75
CA ASP A 24 9.90 10.26 6.92
C ASP A 24 10.59 9.55 8.11
N TRP A 25 10.85 8.25 8.02
CA TRP A 25 11.56 7.47 9.04
C TRP A 25 13.03 7.31 8.69
N LYS A 26 13.92 7.70 9.60
CA LYS A 26 15.39 7.67 9.38
C LYS A 26 15.94 6.28 9.02
N GLN A 27 15.34 5.23 9.55
CA GLN A 27 15.81 3.85 9.33
C GLN A 27 15.16 3.19 8.10
N ALA A 28 14.14 3.81 7.49
CA ALA A 28 13.55 3.31 6.27
C ALA A 28 14.44 3.68 5.07
N PRO A 29 14.97 2.70 4.33
CA PRO A 29 15.76 2.99 3.13
C PRO A 29 14.90 3.63 2.05
N ASP A 30 15.52 4.43 1.19
CA ASP A 30 14.87 4.93 -0.01
C ASP A 30 14.44 3.77 -0.92
N LEU A 31 13.34 3.97 -1.62
CA LEU A 31 12.81 3.01 -2.59
C LEU A 31 12.90 3.59 -4.00
N LEU A 32 13.52 2.86 -4.93
CA LEU A 32 13.43 3.19 -6.34
C LEU A 32 12.16 2.57 -6.94
N MET A 33 11.32 3.42 -7.53
CA MET A 33 10.17 3.01 -8.33
C MET A 33 10.46 3.22 -9.82
N ASP A 34 9.88 2.36 -10.65
CA ASP A 34 10.02 2.45 -12.11
C ASP A 34 8.76 1.90 -12.79
N GLU A 35 8.65 2.12 -14.08
CA GLU A 35 7.56 1.60 -14.91
C GLU A 35 8.04 0.41 -15.76
N PRO A 36 7.12 -0.44 -16.24
CA PRO A 36 7.49 -1.49 -17.19
C PRO A 36 7.77 -0.92 -18.58
N PRO A 37 8.48 -1.67 -19.44
CA PRO A 37 8.63 -1.28 -20.84
C PRO A 37 7.26 -1.05 -21.53
N PRO A 38 7.15 -0.09 -22.46
CA PRO A 38 8.22 0.72 -23.07
C PRO A 38 8.61 1.97 -22.27
N LEU A 39 7.92 2.31 -21.19
CA LEU A 39 8.16 3.54 -20.44
C LEU A 39 9.42 3.45 -19.58
N GLY A 40 9.60 2.36 -18.84
CA GLY A 40 10.71 2.13 -17.94
C GLY A 40 11.40 0.78 -18.20
N GLN A 41 12.20 0.34 -17.25
CA GLN A 41 13.02 -0.88 -17.32
C GLN A 41 12.72 -1.87 -16.19
N GLN A 42 11.68 -1.65 -15.40
CA GLN A 42 11.35 -2.48 -14.23
C GLN A 42 12.49 -2.52 -13.19
N ALA A 43 13.22 -1.41 -13.03
CA ALA A 43 14.29 -1.32 -12.05
C ALA A 43 13.77 -1.27 -10.59
N GLY A 44 12.48 -1.06 -10.43
CA GLY A 44 11.77 -1.09 -9.16
C GLY A 44 10.27 -1.30 -9.36
N PRO A 45 9.48 -1.45 -8.29
CA PRO A 45 8.04 -1.62 -8.38
C PRO A 45 7.36 -0.36 -8.93
N ASN A 46 6.27 -0.54 -9.66
CA ASN A 46 5.40 0.57 -10.04
C ASN A 46 4.28 0.80 -9.00
N ALA A 47 3.49 1.86 -9.20
CA ALA A 47 2.47 2.28 -8.24
C ALA A 47 1.41 1.21 -7.94
N SER A 48 0.94 0.45 -8.93
CA SER A 48 -0.05 -0.61 -8.71
C SER A 48 0.49 -1.76 -7.85
N ARG A 49 1.79 -2.10 -8.00
CA ARG A 49 2.47 -3.09 -7.14
C ARG A 49 2.62 -2.57 -5.71
N MET A 50 2.93 -1.29 -5.55
CA MET A 50 3.02 -0.67 -4.23
C MET A 50 1.67 -0.59 -3.53
N LEU A 51 0.59 -0.32 -4.27
CA LEU A 51 -0.77 -0.33 -3.72
C LEU A 51 -1.16 -1.74 -3.22
N ALA A 52 -0.89 -2.77 -4.03
CA ALA A 52 -1.12 -4.16 -3.63
C ALA A 52 -0.30 -4.57 -2.41
N ALA A 53 0.99 -4.20 -2.38
CA ALA A 53 1.88 -4.45 -1.25
C ALA A 53 1.39 -3.74 0.03
N ALA A 54 0.96 -2.48 -0.08
CA ALA A 54 0.45 -1.72 1.06
C ALA A 54 -0.80 -2.37 1.67
N ALA A 55 -1.76 -2.78 0.84
CA ALA A 55 -2.96 -3.47 1.31
C ALA A 55 -2.63 -4.81 1.97
N ALA A 56 -1.79 -5.62 1.32
CA ALA A 56 -1.37 -6.93 1.82
C ALA A 56 -0.59 -6.82 3.14
N ASN A 57 0.33 -5.87 3.23
CA ASN A 57 1.12 -5.64 4.45
C ASN A 57 0.22 -5.23 5.63
N CYS A 58 -0.70 -4.29 5.40
CA CYS A 58 -1.60 -3.82 6.45
C CYS A 58 -2.51 -4.94 6.96
N LEU A 59 -3.09 -5.74 6.07
CA LEU A 59 -3.90 -6.91 6.45
C LEU A 59 -3.08 -7.95 7.22
N SER A 60 -1.87 -8.25 6.77
CA SER A 60 -0.95 -9.17 7.44
C SER A 60 -0.64 -8.70 8.87
N SER A 61 -0.27 -7.44 9.02
CA SER A 61 0.05 -6.84 10.31
C SER A 61 -1.16 -6.82 11.25
N SER A 62 -2.36 -6.52 10.72
CA SER A 62 -3.59 -6.52 11.50
C SER A 62 -3.95 -7.89 12.03
N LEU A 63 -3.80 -8.95 11.22
CA LEU A 63 -4.03 -10.32 11.65
C LEU A 63 -3.03 -10.74 12.71
N LEU A 64 -1.74 -10.52 12.48
CA LEU A 64 -0.67 -10.86 13.43
C LEU A 64 -0.85 -10.15 14.76
N TYR A 65 -1.16 -8.85 14.74
CA TYR A 65 -1.40 -8.09 15.96
C TYR A 65 -2.64 -8.58 16.71
N CYS A 66 -3.72 -8.89 16.00
CA CYS A 66 -4.92 -9.44 16.65
C CYS A 66 -4.62 -10.76 17.38
N VAL A 67 -3.87 -11.66 16.73
CA VAL A 67 -3.59 -13.02 17.27
C VAL A 67 -2.56 -12.95 18.41
N PHE A 68 -1.45 -12.25 18.22
CA PHE A 68 -0.32 -12.33 19.16
C PHE A 68 -0.23 -11.15 20.16
N LYS A 69 -0.73 -9.96 19.81
CA LYS A 69 -0.64 -8.72 20.61
C LYS A 69 0.77 -8.19 20.85
N GLU A 70 1.76 -9.03 20.74
CA GLU A 70 3.18 -8.75 20.91
C GLU A 70 3.94 -9.18 19.64
N GLU A 71 5.21 -9.47 19.76
CA GLU A 71 6.01 -9.94 18.66
C GLU A 71 5.55 -11.33 18.19
N PRO A 72 5.09 -11.48 16.94
CA PRO A 72 4.69 -12.77 16.41
C PRO A 72 5.92 -13.66 16.13
N PRO A 73 5.76 -14.99 16.15
CA PRO A 73 6.81 -15.90 15.71
C PRO A 73 7.27 -15.61 14.29
N ALA A 74 8.55 -15.81 14.01
CA ALA A 74 9.09 -15.61 12.67
C ALA A 74 8.47 -16.60 11.67
N ASN A 75 8.25 -16.15 10.45
CA ASN A 75 7.77 -16.95 9.32
C ASN A 75 6.41 -17.66 9.53
N CYS A 76 5.58 -17.14 10.41
CA CYS A 76 4.26 -17.74 10.69
C CYS A 76 3.15 -17.33 9.70
N LEU A 77 3.42 -16.37 8.82
CA LEU A 77 2.49 -15.85 7.81
C LEU A 77 3.20 -15.61 6.48
N ARG A 78 2.57 -16.01 5.40
CA ARG A 78 2.92 -15.63 4.03
C ARG A 78 1.70 -15.01 3.37
N THR A 79 1.88 -13.95 2.60
CA THR A 79 0.78 -13.23 1.96
C THR A 79 1.02 -13.12 0.46
N GLU A 80 -0.01 -13.40 -0.31
CA GLU A 80 -0.05 -13.19 -1.76
C GLU A 80 -1.04 -12.08 -2.07
N ALA A 81 -0.65 -11.14 -2.92
CA ALA A 81 -1.51 -10.06 -3.36
C ALA A 81 -1.60 -10.03 -4.89
N THR A 82 -2.81 -10.03 -5.40
CA THR A 82 -3.09 -9.93 -6.84
C THR A 82 -3.75 -8.59 -7.13
N CYS A 83 -3.18 -7.83 -8.04
CA CYS A 83 -3.76 -6.59 -8.56
C CYS A 83 -4.43 -6.87 -9.90
N ILE A 84 -5.73 -6.64 -9.97
CA ILE A 84 -6.54 -6.84 -11.18
C ILE A 84 -6.56 -5.54 -11.95
N MET A 85 -5.98 -5.55 -13.16
CA MET A 85 -5.95 -4.39 -14.05
C MET A 85 -7.11 -4.45 -15.04
N VAL A 86 -7.84 -3.37 -15.17
CA VAL A 86 -8.98 -3.24 -16.09
C VAL A 86 -8.86 -1.99 -16.96
N ARG A 87 -9.69 -1.89 -17.99
CA ARG A 87 -9.86 -0.65 -18.77
C ARG A 87 -11.26 -0.10 -18.53
N ASN A 88 -11.35 1.21 -18.29
CA ASN A 88 -12.65 1.89 -18.22
C ASN A 88 -13.23 2.12 -19.63
N GLU A 89 -14.40 2.74 -19.70
CA GLU A 89 -15.11 3.05 -20.97
C GLU A 89 -14.25 3.87 -21.94
N LYS A 90 -13.36 4.73 -21.42
CA LYS A 90 -12.41 5.53 -22.19
C LYS A 90 -11.12 4.76 -22.51
N LYS A 91 -11.10 3.44 -22.32
CA LYS A 91 -9.96 2.53 -22.52
C LYS A 91 -8.70 2.85 -21.69
N ARG A 92 -8.84 3.64 -20.63
CA ARG A 92 -7.75 3.97 -19.72
C ARG A 92 -7.58 2.88 -18.66
N LEU A 93 -6.34 2.51 -18.37
CA LEU A 93 -6.02 1.53 -17.32
C LEU A 93 -6.48 2.02 -15.94
N ARG A 94 -7.00 1.06 -15.18
CA ARG A 94 -7.44 1.25 -13.79
C ARG A 94 -7.12 0.00 -12.98
N VAL A 95 -6.93 0.19 -11.69
CA VAL A 95 -6.98 -0.92 -10.74
C VAL A 95 -8.45 -1.27 -10.53
N GLY A 96 -8.86 -2.44 -11.01
CA GLY A 96 -10.24 -2.94 -10.91
C GLY A 96 -10.50 -3.71 -9.63
N GLY A 97 -9.46 -4.19 -8.96
CA GLY A 97 -9.57 -4.92 -7.71
C GLY A 97 -8.23 -5.35 -7.16
N LEU A 98 -8.24 -5.68 -5.90
CA LEU A 98 -7.13 -6.32 -5.19
C LEU A 98 -7.66 -7.58 -4.53
N GLU A 99 -6.94 -8.69 -4.70
CA GLU A 99 -7.19 -9.95 -4.01
C GLU A 99 -5.99 -10.24 -3.12
N VAL A 100 -6.25 -10.45 -1.83
CA VAL A 100 -5.21 -10.72 -0.83
C VAL A 100 -5.47 -12.07 -0.19
N ARG A 101 -4.48 -12.94 -0.21
CA ARG A 101 -4.53 -14.28 0.36
C ARG A 101 -3.48 -14.41 1.45
N LEU A 102 -3.93 -14.59 2.70
CA LEU A 102 -3.08 -14.79 3.86
C LEU A 102 -2.97 -16.28 4.14
N ILE A 103 -1.76 -16.80 4.14
CA ILE A 103 -1.45 -18.22 4.36
C ILE A 103 -0.75 -18.32 5.71
N VAL A 104 -1.45 -18.88 6.66
CA VAL A 104 -1.05 -18.95 8.07
C VAL A 104 -0.50 -20.33 8.45
N SER A 105 0.53 -20.36 9.29
CA SER A 105 1.08 -21.59 9.82
C SER A 105 0.25 -22.14 10.98
N ALA A 106 0.53 -23.38 11.39
CA ALA A 106 -0.15 -24.04 12.51
C ALA A 106 -0.10 -23.20 13.79
N VAL A 107 1.02 -22.53 14.09
CA VAL A 107 1.14 -21.71 15.31
C VAL A 107 0.15 -20.53 15.36
N VAL A 108 -0.28 -20.05 14.21
CA VAL A 108 -1.33 -19.00 14.11
C VAL A 108 -2.70 -19.64 14.32
N VAL A 109 -3.00 -20.73 13.60
CA VAL A 109 -4.30 -21.42 13.63
C VAL A 109 -4.61 -21.96 15.02
N GLU A 110 -3.62 -22.53 15.68
CA GLU A 110 -3.75 -23.13 17.03
C GLU A 110 -3.78 -22.09 18.16
N ASN A 111 -3.48 -20.83 17.88
CA ASN A 111 -3.59 -19.79 18.88
C ASN A 111 -5.05 -19.59 19.29
N PRO A 112 -5.37 -19.58 20.61
CA PRO A 112 -6.76 -19.45 21.10
C PRO A 112 -7.50 -18.20 20.58
N ARG A 113 -6.78 -17.15 20.20
CA ARG A 113 -7.36 -15.90 19.67
C ARG A 113 -7.74 -16.01 18.19
N PHE A 114 -7.16 -16.96 17.45
CA PHE A 114 -7.33 -17.02 15.99
C PHE A 114 -8.80 -17.13 15.56
N ALA A 115 -9.58 -17.98 16.23
CA ALA A 115 -11.00 -18.17 15.90
C ALA A 115 -11.80 -16.86 15.88
N ARG A 116 -11.49 -15.92 16.77
CA ARG A 116 -12.11 -14.60 16.83
C ARG A 116 -11.42 -13.61 15.86
N CYS A 117 -10.10 -13.64 15.82
CA CYS A 117 -9.32 -12.68 15.05
C CYS A 117 -9.54 -12.80 13.53
N LYS A 118 -9.74 -14.02 13.01
CA LYS A 118 -10.02 -14.26 11.59
C LYS A 118 -11.27 -13.53 11.06
N ASP A 119 -12.22 -13.24 11.95
CA ASP A 119 -13.46 -12.54 11.60
C ASP A 119 -13.42 -11.02 11.87
N LEU A 120 -12.43 -10.55 12.64
CA LEU A 120 -12.38 -9.16 13.11
C LEU A 120 -11.19 -8.35 12.57
N PHE A 121 -10.10 -8.98 12.14
CA PHE A 121 -8.84 -8.28 11.86
C PHE A 121 -8.96 -7.24 10.74
N GLU A 122 -9.85 -7.44 9.80
CA GLU A 122 -10.05 -6.50 8.69
C GLU A 122 -10.57 -5.13 9.14
N ASP A 123 -11.37 -5.09 10.21
CA ASP A 123 -11.91 -3.84 10.76
C ASP A 123 -10.80 -2.92 11.30
N PHE A 124 -9.66 -3.49 11.68
CA PHE A 124 -8.50 -2.76 12.19
C PHE A 124 -7.48 -2.42 11.10
N CYS A 125 -7.68 -2.90 9.88
CA CYS A 125 -6.77 -2.61 8.78
C CYS A 125 -7.03 -1.22 8.20
N VAL A 126 -6.18 -0.26 8.55
CA VAL A 126 -6.30 1.14 8.12
C VAL A 126 -6.37 1.27 6.59
N VAL A 127 -5.45 0.61 5.89
CA VAL A 127 -5.31 0.76 4.43
C VAL A 127 -6.48 0.10 3.69
N SER A 128 -6.82 -1.16 3.99
CA SER A 128 -7.89 -1.86 3.26
C SER A 128 -9.26 -1.24 3.52
N ALA A 129 -9.55 -0.83 4.76
CA ALA A 129 -10.79 -0.14 5.09
C ALA A 129 -10.91 1.20 4.34
N SER A 130 -9.80 1.97 4.28
CA SER A 130 -9.77 3.24 3.56
C SER A 130 -9.92 3.06 2.04
N ILE A 131 -9.27 2.05 1.46
CA ILE A 131 -9.42 1.72 0.03
C ILE A 131 -10.89 1.40 -0.30
N ARG A 132 -11.57 0.59 0.52
CA ARG A 132 -12.98 0.22 0.29
C ARG A 132 -13.92 1.42 0.32
N GLN A 133 -13.62 2.42 1.11
CA GLN A 133 -14.43 3.64 1.23
C GLN A 133 -14.06 4.72 0.21
N GLY A 134 -12.93 4.58 -0.45
CA GLY A 134 -12.31 5.63 -1.27
C GLY A 134 -11.63 6.69 -0.41
N ILE A 135 -10.45 7.12 -0.84
CA ILE A 135 -9.65 8.14 -0.15
C ILE A 135 -9.71 9.42 -1.00
N PRO A 136 -10.09 10.58 -0.42
CA PRO A 136 -10.02 11.85 -1.14
C PRO A 136 -8.59 12.12 -1.62
N LEU A 137 -8.45 12.56 -2.86
CA LEU A 137 -7.17 12.87 -3.46
C LEU A 137 -7.20 14.31 -3.98
N GLN A 138 -6.34 15.15 -3.43
CA GLN A 138 -6.10 16.51 -3.91
C GLN A 138 -4.78 16.56 -4.65
N VAL A 139 -4.77 17.24 -5.79
CA VAL A 139 -3.56 17.41 -6.61
C VAL A 139 -3.32 18.89 -6.86
N THR A 140 -2.11 19.36 -6.59
CA THR A 140 -1.66 20.72 -6.91
C THR A 140 -0.36 20.63 -7.71
N VAL A 141 -0.31 21.29 -8.85
CA VAL A 141 0.91 21.44 -9.64
C VAL A 141 1.41 22.86 -9.43
N VAL A 142 2.65 22.99 -9.02
CA VAL A 142 3.33 24.28 -8.82
C VAL A 142 4.63 24.32 -9.63
N ASP A 143 5.08 25.51 -9.98
CA ASP A 143 6.44 25.71 -10.48
C ASP A 143 7.45 25.79 -9.33
N GLU A 144 8.75 25.93 -9.64
CA GLU A 144 9.81 26.01 -8.63
C GLU A 144 9.69 27.26 -7.72
N ALA A 145 9.00 28.31 -8.18
CA ALA A 145 8.71 29.52 -7.41
C ALA A 145 7.49 29.38 -6.50
N GLY A 146 6.78 28.25 -6.58
CA GLY A 146 5.58 27.98 -5.78
C GLY A 146 4.28 28.49 -6.41
N THR A 147 4.31 28.96 -7.67
CA THR A 147 3.11 29.42 -8.39
C THR A 147 2.22 28.23 -8.72
N VAL A 148 0.95 28.27 -8.33
CA VAL A 148 -0.02 27.21 -8.63
C VAL A 148 -0.39 27.25 -10.12
N LEU A 149 -0.07 26.17 -10.83
CA LEU A 149 -0.35 25.98 -12.26
C LEU A 149 -1.61 25.14 -12.49
N HIS A 150 -1.93 24.24 -11.58
CA HIS A 150 -3.13 23.42 -11.61
C HIS A 150 -3.52 22.97 -10.20
N GLN A 151 -4.82 22.85 -9.97
CA GLN A 151 -5.35 22.29 -8.73
C GLN A 151 -6.63 21.52 -9.01
N SER A 152 -6.74 20.32 -8.42
CA SER A 152 -7.95 19.49 -8.44
C SER A 152 -8.17 18.82 -7.09
N ALA A 153 -9.41 18.51 -6.80
CA ALA A 153 -9.80 17.74 -5.63
C ALA A 153 -10.27 16.34 -6.04
#